data_f904bcbeb382d2358fef2469b0956fca
#
_entry.id   f904bcbeb382d2358fef2469b0956fca
#
_cell.length_a   1.000
_cell.length_b   1.000
_cell.length_c   1.000
_cell.angle_alpha   90.00
_cell.angle_beta   90.00
_cell.angle_gamma   90.00
#
_symmetry.space_group_name_H-M   'P 1'
#
loop_
_entity.id
_entity.type
_entity.pdbx_description
1 polymer ?
#
loop_
_entity_poly.entity_id
_entity_poly.type
_entity_poly.pdbx_seq_one_letter_code
_entity_poly.pdbx_strand_id
1 'polypeptide(L)'
;AIKKGARYIITDKKIDINTHNENIVVVQNSLHFLKKISVEKRKLYNGKVIGITGSIGKTSIKENLKFFLTPYFVISASIKSYNNYLGVIISLINLNLKSDFAIFEIGTNNFYEIRRLTSLVKPSQVIISNIFQTHLENLINTRNIAIEKSDIFNPKYNSLAELLIIPNENKDEKFIINKAKKYNINNIIIIGRSLNSDIKILSLKNRKDL
;
A
#
# COMPACT_ATOMS: atom_id res chain seq x y z
N ALA A 1 5.48 21.91 -20.28
CA ALA A 1 4.76 21.76 -19.02
C ALA A 1 4.12 23.08 -18.59
N ILE A 2 4.87 24.20 -18.52
CA ILE A 2 4.34 25.51 -18.07
C ILE A 2 3.19 25.99 -18.96
N LYS A 3 3.33 25.92 -20.30
CA LYS A 3 2.23 26.22 -21.25
C LYS A 3 0.95 25.40 -21.03
N LYS A 4 1.04 24.27 -20.28
CA LYS A 4 -0.10 23.41 -19.91
C LYS A 4 -0.50 23.59 -18.44
N GLY A 5 -0.09 24.67 -17.77
CA GLY A 5 -0.49 25.02 -16.41
C GLY A 5 0.39 24.45 -15.28
N ALA A 6 1.55 23.87 -15.58
CA ALA A 6 2.48 23.49 -14.52
C ALA A 6 3.06 24.75 -13.84
N ARG A 7 2.90 24.85 -12.52
CA ARG A 7 3.43 25.97 -11.74
C ARG A 7 4.94 25.88 -11.55
N TYR A 8 5.47 24.67 -11.40
CA TYR A 8 6.90 24.38 -11.27
C TYR A 8 7.30 23.20 -12.14
N ILE A 9 8.53 23.20 -12.61
CA ILE A 9 9.19 22.08 -13.28
C ILE A 9 10.38 21.66 -12.43
N ILE A 10 10.46 20.38 -12.11
CA ILE A 10 11.62 19.80 -11.42
C ILE A 10 12.35 18.91 -12.42
N THR A 11 13.63 19.12 -12.58
CA THR A 11 14.46 18.40 -13.56
C THR A 11 15.84 18.10 -13.01
N ASP A 12 16.42 17.00 -13.44
CA ASP A 12 17.82 16.64 -13.21
C ASP A 12 18.68 16.79 -14.48
N LYS A 13 18.08 17.28 -15.57
CA LYS A 13 18.80 17.61 -16.78
C LYS A 13 19.34 19.03 -16.71
N LYS A 14 20.56 19.24 -17.21
CA LYS A 14 21.08 20.59 -17.45
C LYS A 14 20.19 21.28 -18.47
N ILE A 15 19.61 22.39 -18.10
CA ILE A 15 18.85 23.28 -18.98
C ILE A 15 19.77 24.43 -19.33
N ASP A 16 19.82 24.82 -20.60
CA ASP A 16 20.53 26.02 -21.05
C ASP A 16 19.94 27.25 -20.33
N ILE A 17 20.77 27.93 -19.54
CA ILE A 17 20.35 28.93 -18.55
C ILE A 17 19.83 30.23 -19.18
N ASN A 18 19.84 30.34 -20.51
CA ASN A 18 19.29 31.54 -21.21
C ASN A 18 17.77 31.71 -21.07
N THR A 19 17.07 30.76 -20.47
CA THR A 19 15.68 30.91 -20.02
C THR A 19 15.65 31.02 -18.50
N HIS A 20 15.89 32.20 -17.94
CA HIS A 20 15.60 32.51 -16.53
C HIS A 20 14.09 32.32 -16.27
N ASN A 21 13.71 31.08 -15.99
CA ASN A 21 12.35 30.76 -15.59
C ASN A 21 12.39 30.33 -14.12
N GLU A 22 12.04 31.24 -13.22
CA GLU A 22 11.98 31.03 -11.77
C GLU A 22 11.14 29.80 -11.35
N ASN A 23 10.36 29.27 -12.28
CA ASN A 23 9.54 28.09 -12.07
C ASN A 23 10.27 26.77 -12.37
N ILE A 24 11.57 26.81 -12.71
CA ILE A 24 12.38 25.61 -12.98
C ILE A 24 13.33 25.36 -11.81
N VAL A 25 13.17 24.22 -11.17
CA VAL A 25 14.04 23.76 -10.06
C VAL A 25 14.92 22.64 -10.59
N VAL A 26 16.23 22.89 -10.66
CA VAL A 26 17.22 21.88 -11.03
C VAL A 26 17.65 21.12 -9.77
N VAL A 27 17.57 19.80 -9.82
CA VAL A 27 17.96 18.90 -8.71
C VAL A 27 18.98 17.86 -9.21
N GLN A 28 19.73 17.26 -8.29
CA GLN A 28 20.70 16.23 -8.65
C GLN A 28 20.04 14.95 -9.20
N ASN A 29 18.87 14.59 -8.67
CA ASN A 29 18.11 13.41 -9.08
C ASN A 29 16.63 13.66 -8.81
N SER A 30 15.82 13.68 -9.86
CA SER A 30 14.38 13.98 -9.80
C SER A 30 13.59 12.93 -9.03
N LEU A 31 13.93 11.64 -9.16
CA LEU A 31 13.27 10.57 -8.42
C LEU A 31 13.57 10.63 -6.91
N HIS A 32 14.82 10.94 -6.55
CA HIS A 32 15.20 11.14 -5.16
C HIS A 32 14.47 12.34 -4.53
N PHE A 33 14.33 13.42 -5.28
CA PHE A 33 13.58 14.59 -4.85
C PHE A 33 12.10 14.27 -4.65
N LEU A 34 11.45 13.57 -5.61
CA LEU A 34 10.07 13.11 -5.47
C LEU A 34 9.87 12.21 -4.23
N LYS A 35 10.82 11.30 -3.97
CA LYS A 35 10.80 10.49 -2.76
C LYS A 35 10.83 11.37 -1.50
N LYS A 36 11.71 12.36 -1.43
CA LYS A 36 11.77 13.28 -0.27
C LYS A 36 10.42 13.97 -0.05
N ILE A 37 9.82 14.54 -1.10
CA ILE A 37 8.50 15.17 -1.01
C ILE A 37 7.45 14.18 -0.51
N SER A 38 7.43 12.94 -1.03
CA SER A 38 6.46 11.94 -0.61
C SER A 38 6.58 11.57 0.87
N VAL A 39 7.80 11.48 1.38
CA VAL A 39 8.06 11.20 2.81
C VAL A 39 7.60 12.36 3.69
N GLU A 40 7.92 13.60 3.31
CA GLU A 40 7.46 14.77 4.06
C GLU A 40 5.92 14.89 4.03
N LYS A 41 5.29 14.67 2.88
CA LYS A 41 3.84 14.62 2.77
C LYS A 41 3.22 13.56 3.68
N ARG A 42 3.83 12.35 3.75
CA ARG A 42 3.38 11.27 4.64
C ARG A 42 3.49 11.64 6.12
N LYS A 43 4.55 12.35 6.52
CA LYS A 43 4.72 12.82 7.91
C LYS A 43 3.65 13.82 8.34
N LEU A 44 3.18 14.65 7.41
CA LEU A 44 2.13 15.66 7.68
C LEU A 44 0.72 15.03 7.77
N TYR A 45 0.55 13.78 7.36
CA TYR A 45 -0.75 13.13 7.36
C TYR A 45 -1.05 12.47 8.71
N ASN A 46 -2.17 12.87 9.31
CA ASN A 46 -2.61 12.43 10.63
C ASN A 46 -3.77 11.42 10.59
N GLY A 47 -4.40 11.19 9.44
CA GLY A 47 -5.47 10.20 9.30
C GLY A 47 -4.96 8.76 9.36
N LYS A 48 -5.87 7.80 9.37
CA LYS A 48 -5.56 6.37 9.38
C LYS A 48 -5.06 5.92 8.01
N VAL A 49 -3.99 5.14 7.98
CA VAL A 49 -3.42 4.61 6.73
C VAL A 49 -3.65 3.12 6.64
N ILE A 50 -4.35 2.71 5.58
CA ILE A 50 -4.63 1.31 5.25
C ILE A 50 -3.66 0.87 4.15
N GLY A 51 -2.85 -0.13 4.43
CA GLY A 51 -1.97 -0.78 3.46
C GLY A 51 -2.52 -2.13 3.04
N ILE A 52 -2.69 -2.34 1.74
CA ILE A 52 -3.26 -3.58 1.19
C ILE A 52 -2.19 -4.30 0.37
N THR A 53 -1.87 -5.53 0.76
CA THR A 53 -1.04 -6.44 -0.04
C THR A 53 -1.72 -7.79 -0.23
N GLY A 54 -1.12 -8.68 -0.99
CA GLY A 54 -1.62 -10.01 -1.28
C GLY A 54 -1.28 -10.45 -2.70
N SER A 55 -1.55 -11.68 -3.03
CA SER A 55 -1.29 -12.21 -4.37
C SER A 55 -2.30 -11.68 -5.38
N ILE A 56 -3.59 -11.75 -5.06
CA ILE A 56 -4.71 -11.36 -5.93
C ILE A 56 -5.69 -10.48 -5.13
N GLY A 57 -6.47 -9.62 -5.81
CA GLY A 57 -7.60 -8.91 -5.21
C GLY A 57 -7.26 -7.59 -4.50
N LYS A 58 -6.01 -7.16 -4.48
CA LYS A 58 -5.59 -5.90 -3.83
C LYS A 58 -6.39 -4.69 -4.31
N THR A 59 -6.45 -4.50 -5.64
CA THR A 59 -7.18 -3.38 -6.25
C THR A 59 -8.67 -3.45 -5.97
N SER A 60 -9.26 -4.65 -6.04
CA SER A 60 -10.68 -4.86 -5.74
C SER A 60 -11.01 -4.50 -4.28
N ILE A 61 -10.19 -4.93 -3.33
CA ILE A 61 -10.35 -4.57 -1.91
C ILE A 61 -10.23 -3.05 -1.73
N LYS A 62 -9.23 -2.41 -2.34
CA LYS A 62 -9.04 -0.97 -2.29
C LYS A 62 -10.26 -0.21 -2.81
N GLU A 63 -10.75 -0.57 -4.00
CA GLU A 63 -11.92 0.11 -4.60
C GLU A 63 -13.20 -0.14 -3.79
N ASN A 64 -13.42 -1.36 -3.30
CA ASN A 64 -14.57 -1.67 -2.44
C ASN A 64 -14.51 -0.89 -1.11
N LEU A 65 -13.37 -0.84 -0.45
CA LEU A 65 -13.21 -0.04 0.77
C LEU A 65 -13.48 1.44 0.50
N LYS A 66 -12.93 1.98 -0.58
CA LYS A 66 -13.21 3.35 -0.99
C LYS A 66 -14.71 3.56 -1.20
N PHE A 67 -15.37 2.69 -1.94
CA PHE A 67 -16.81 2.79 -2.22
C PHE A 67 -17.64 2.77 -0.95
N PHE A 68 -17.43 1.81 -0.05
CA PHE A 68 -18.21 1.68 1.17
C PHE A 68 -17.91 2.73 2.24
N LEU A 69 -16.69 3.26 2.28
CA LEU A 69 -16.32 4.26 3.29
C LEU A 69 -16.63 5.70 2.86
N THR A 70 -16.64 5.99 1.55
CA THR A 70 -16.85 7.36 1.03
C THR A 70 -18.16 8.04 1.50
N PRO A 71 -19.29 7.33 1.74
CA PRO A 71 -20.50 7.98 2.28
C PRO A 71 -20.33 8.54 3.69
N TYR A 72 -19.34 8.09 4.45
CA TYR A 72 -19.17 8.43 5.87
C TYR A 72 -17.87 9.19 6.16
N PHE A 73 -16.85 9.06 5.30
CA PHE A 73 -15.50 9.55 5.53
C PHE A 73 -14.90 10.17 4.27
N VAL A 74 -13.99 11.09 4.46
CA VAL A 74 -13.16 11.62 3.38
C VAL A 74 -12.03 10.63 3.10
N ILE A 75 -12.03 10.03 1.91
CA ILE A 75 -11.08 8.97 1.53
C ILE A 75 -10.06 9.47 0.50
N SER A 76 -8.79 9.24 0.77
CA SER A 76 -7.70 9.34 -0.21
C SER A 76 -7.24 7.93 -0.56
N ALA A 77 -7.20 7.58 -1.84
CA ALA A 77 -6.77 6.26 -2.27
C ALA A 77 -5.75 6.35 -3.41
N SER A 78 -4.83 5.39 -3.48
CA SER A 78 -3.88 5.28 -4.58
C SER A 78 -4.61 5.16 -5.93
N ILE A 79 -4.12 5.89 -6.92
CA ILE A 79 -4.72 5.96 -8.26
C ILE A 79 -4.52 4.61 -8.96
N LYS A 80 -5.59 4.06 -9.55
CA LYS A 80 -5.54 2.77 -10.26
C LYS A 80 -4.80 1.72 -9.42
N SER A 81 -3.96 0.89 -10.05
CA SER A 81 -3.09 -0.10 -9.42
C SER A 81 -1.64 0.41 -9.24
N TYR A 82 -1.47 1.67 -8.83
CA TYR A 82 -0.16 2.26 -8.56
C TYR A 82 0.44 1.68 -7.26
N ASN A 83 0.94 0.43 -7.36
CA ASN A 83 1.40 -0.38 -6.24
C ASN A 83 2.91 -0.65 -6.24
N ASN A 84 3.64 -0.15 -7.25
CA ASN A 84 5.11 -0.19 -7.34
C ASN A 84 5.75 1.08 -6.74
N TYR A 85 7.08 1.14 -6.74
CA TYR A 85 7.84 2.19 -6.07
C TYR A 85 7.45 3.62 -6.53
N LEU A 86 7.42 3.87 -7.84
CA LEU A 86 7.06 5.17 -8.37
C LEU A 86 5.57 5.47 -8.15
N GLY A 87 4.70 4.47 -8.34
CA GLY A 87 3.27 4.59 -8.12
C GLY A 87 2.92 4.96 -6.67
N VAL A 88 3.60 4.36 -5.68
CA VAL A 88 3.42 4.69 -4.26
C VAL A 88 3.93 6.10 -3.96
N ILE A 89 5.08 6.52 -4.50
CA ILE A 89 5.59 7.89 -4.35
C ILE A 89 4.57 8.90 -4.90
N ILE A 90 4.06 8.68 -6.11
CA ILE A 90 3.05 9.56 -6.74
C ILE A 90 1.77 9.60 -5.89
N SER A 91 1.32 8.46 -5.39
CA SER A 91 0.12 8.38 -4.54
C SER A 91 0.30 9.15 -3.22
N LEU A 92 1.49 9.08 -2.61
CA LEU A 92 1.81 9.84 -1.41
C LEU A 92 1.88 11.36 -1.67
N ILE A 93 2.44 11.78 -2.80
CA ILE A 93 2.48 13.21 -3.18
C ILE A 93 1.07 13.76 -3.39
N ASN A 94 0.17 12.96 -3.96
CA ASN A 94 -1.23 13.32 -4.19
C ASN A 94 -2.15 13.07 -2.99
N LEU A 95 -1.61 12.64 -1.85
CA LEU A 95 -2.38 12.38 -0.64
C LEU A 95 -3.12 13.63 -0.18
N ASN A 96 -4.44 13.52 0.00
CA ASN A 96 -5.24 14.56 0.61
C ASN A 96 -5.00 14.58 2.14
N LEU A 97 -4.34 15.61 2.65
CA LEU A 97 -4.02 15.72 4.07
C LEU A 97 -5.23 15.87 4.98
N LYS A 98 -6.40 16.21 4.42
CA LYS A 98 -7.68 16.36 5.15
C LYS A 98 -8.52 15.08 5.11
N SER A 99 -8.04 13.99 4.49
CA SER A 99 -8.78 12.73 4.48
C SER A 99 -8.68 12.02 5.82
N ASP A 100 -9.77 11.33 6.20
CA ASP A 100 -9.84 10.49 7.41
C ASP A 100 -9.05 9.20 7.21
N PHE A 101 -9.15 8.63 6.01
CA PHE A 101 -8.43 7.42 5.61
C PHE A 101 -7.63 7.62 4.33
N ALA A 102 -6.43 7.05 4.32
CA ALA A 102 -5.59 6.91 3.13
C ALA A 102 -5.40 5.42 2.82
N ILE A 103 -5.77 4.98 1.62
CA ILE A 103 -5.73 3.58 1.21
C ILE A 103 -4.66 3.38 0.14
N PHE A 104 -3.64 2.57 0.45
CA PHE A 104 -2.53 2.28 -0.45
C PHE A 104 -2.50 0.80 -0.83
N GLU A 105 -2.39 0.54 -2.12
CA GLU A 105 -2.04 -0.78 -2.62
C GLU A 105 -0.52 -0.94 -2.64
N ILE A 106 0.00 -2.04 -2.07
CA ILE A 106 1.42 -2.35 -1.96
C ILE A 106 1.68 -3.68 -2.66
N GLY A 107 2.29 -3.60 -3.84
CA GLY A 107 2.59 -4.77 -4.69
C GLY A 107 4.03 -5.24 -4.53
N THR A 108 4.29 -6.46 -5.01
CA THR A 108 5.64 -7.01 -5.14
C THR A 108 5.72 -7.98 -6.30
N ASN A 109 6.85 -7.95 -6.98
CA ASN A 109 7.29 -8.94 -7.96
C ASN A 109 8.58 -9.63 -7.50
N ASN A 110 9.34 -8.98 -6.60
CA ASN A 110 10.66 -9.44 -6.14
C ASN A 110 10.77 -9.32 -4.62
N PHE A 111 11.78 -10.02 -4.06
CA PHE A 111 12.13 -9.86 -2.66
C PHE A 111 12.47 -8.41 -2.32
N TYR A 112 12.10 -8.00 -1.12
CA TYR A 112 12.44 -6.72 -0.50
C TYR A 112 11.67 -5.50 -1.04
N GLU A 113 10.72 -5.69 -1.96
CA GLU A 113 9.89 -4.59 -2.46
C GLU A 113 8.85 -4.15 -1.44
N ILE A 114 8.17 -5.11 -0.75
CA ILE A 114 7.18 -4.78 0.28
C ILE A 114 7.81 -3.93 1.38
N ARG A 115 8.96 -4.32 1.94
CA ARG A 115 9.61 -3.52 3.00
C ARG A 115 9.98 -2.11 2.55
N ARG A 116 10.42 -1.95 1.28
CA ARG A 116 10.78 -0.67 0.70
C ARG A 116 9.55 0.25 0.57
N LEU A 117 8.43 -0.28 0.11
CA LEU A 117 7.18 0.46 -0.04
C LEU A 117 6.55 0.76 1.33
N THR A 118 6.56 -0.22 2.22
CA THR A 118 6.07 -0.11 3.59
C THR A 118 6.77 1.00 4.36
N SER A 119 8.08 1.13 4.22
CA SER A 119 8.85 2.21 4.89
C SER A 119 8.46 3.62 4.43
N LEU A 120 7.87 3.76 3.24
CA LEU A 120 7.33 5.02 2.74
C LEU A 120 5.90 5.26 3.24
N VAL A 121 5.03 4.24 3.12
CA VAL A 121 3.60 4.33 3.42
C VAL A 121 3.33 4.29 4.92
N LYS A 122 4.02 3.44 5.68
CA LYS A 122 3.84 3.19 7.12
C LYS A 122 2.36 3.04 7.49
N PRO A 123 1.68 1.99 7.00
CA PRO A 123 0.28 1.78 7.29
C PRO A 123 0.05 1.41 8.77
N SER A 124 -0.95 2.03 9.40
CA SER A 124 -1.40 1.64 10.75
C SER A 124 -2.33 0.42 10.70
N GLN A 125 -3.06 0.25 9.61
CA GLN A 125 -3.95 -0.88 9.37
C GLN A 125 -3.48 -1.64 8.14
N VAL A 126 -3.37 -2.95 8.25
CA VAL A 126 -2.82 -3.82 7.22
C VAL A 126 -3.86 -4.85 6.79
N ILE A 127 -4.05 -4.99 5.50
CA ILE A 127 -4.89 -6.05 4.92
C ILE A 127 -4.01 -6.92 4.02
N ILE A 128 -4.02 -8.22 4.27
CA ILE A 128 -3.43 -9.22 3.38
C ILE A 128 -4.57 -9.99 2.73
N SER A 129 -4.76 -9.82 1.41
CA SER A 129 -5.91 -10.42 0.71
C SER A 129 -5.85 -11.93 0.65
N ASN A 130 -4.69 -12.47 0.33
CA ASN A 130 -4.43 -13.91 0.22
C ASN A 130 -2.96 -14.21 -0.07
N ILE A 131 -2.58 -15.49 0.03
CA ILE A 131 -1.26 -16.01 -0.35
C ILE A 131 -1.45 -17.13 -1.35
N PHE A 132 -1.21 -16.84 -2.64
CA PHE A 132 -1.26 -17.79 -3.73
C PHE A 132 0.05 -17.82 -4.50
N GLN A 133 0.21 -18.82 -5.34
CA GLN A 133 1.36 -18.99 -6.25
C GLN A 133 1.34 -17.92 -7.34
N THR A 134 2.02 -16.81 -7.07
CA THR A 134 2.24 -15.70 -7.99
C THR A 134 3.71 -15.31 -7.97
N HIS A 135 4.25 -14.85 -9.09
CA HIS A 135 5.66 -14.43 -9.18
C HIS A 135 6.66 -15.49 -8.70
N LEU A 136 6.38 -16.79 -8.99
CA LEU A 136 7.22 -17.92 -8.55
C LEU A 136 8.63 -17.86 -9.15
N GLU A 137 8.79 -17.29 -10.33
CA GLU A 137 10.08 -17.05 -10.97
C GLU A 137 11.06 -16.26 -10.08
N ASN A 138 10.54 -15.33 -9.25
CA ASN A 138 11.33 -14.48 -8.39
C ASN A 138 11.21 -14.84 -6.90
N LEU A 139 10.04 -15.33 -6.46
CA LEU A 139 9.76 -15.63 -5.05
C LEU A 139 9.81 -17.12 -4.71
N ILE A 140 9.97 -18.00 -5.73
CA ILE A 140 10.24 -19.43 -5.64
C ILE A 140 9.05 -20.25 -5.12
N ASN A 141 8.42 -19.90 -4.00
CA ASN A 141 7.32 -20.65 -3.38
C ASN A 141 6.40 -19.76 -2.55
N THR A 142 5.24 -20.30 -2.14
CA THR A 142 4.23 -19.57 -1.37
C THR A 142 4.73 -19.13 0.00
N ARG A 143 5.64 -19.88 0.60
CA ARG A 143 6.26 -19.54 1.89
C ARG A 143 7.08 -18.26 1.80
N ASN A 144 7.87 -18.12 0.75
CA ASN A 144 8.63 -16.90 0.49
C ASN A 144 7.73 -15.71 0.17
N ILE A 145 6.61 -15.96 -0.56
CA ILE A 145 5.57 -14.94 -0.77
C ILE A 145 4.98 -14.47 0.56
N ALA A 146 4.70 -15.39 1.48
CA ALA A 146 4.20 -15.05 2.82
C ALA A 146 5.23 -14.27 3.65
N ILE A 147 6.51 -14.64 3.58
CA ILE A 147 7.61 -13.93 4.24
C ILE A 147 7.71 -12.50 3.70
N GLU A 148 7.76 -12.33 2.39
CA GLU A 148 7.83 -11.03 1.72
C GLU A 148 6.64 -10.14 2.10
N LYS A 149 5.41 -10.65 1.95
CA LYS A 149 4.20 -9.87 2.27
C LYS A 149 4.07 -9.51 3.75
N SER A 150 4.61 -10.31 4.65
CA SER A 150 4.61 -9.99 6.07
C SER A 150 5.53 -8.81 6.46
N ASP A 151 6.39 -8.35 5.56
CA ASP A 151 7.18 -7.14 5.80
C ASP A 151 6.34 -5.86 5.85
N ILE A 152 5.05 -5.92 5.43
CA ILE A 152 4.12 -4.79 5.53
C ILE A 152 3.85 -4.37 6.98
N PHE A 153 3.94 -5.28 7.93
CA PHE A 153 3.78 -5.02 9.36
C PHE A 153 5.04 -5.29 10.18
N ASN A 154 6.19 -5.49 9.53
CA ASN A 154 7.46 -5.71 10.22
C ASN A 154 7.89 -4.41 10.92
N PRO A 155 8.08 -4.40 12.27
CA PRO A 155 8.38 -3.19 13.03
C PRO A 155 9.67 -2.50 12.61
N LYS A 156 10.60 -3.22 11.99
CA LYS A 156 11.82 -2.63 11.41
C LYS A 156 11.52 -1.62 10.29
N TYR A 157 10.44 -1.82 9.55
CA TYR A 157 10.05 -0.99 8.39
C TYR A 157 8.78 -0.19 8.66
N ASN A 158 7.95 -0.67 9.58
CA ASN A 158 6.65 -0.10 9.92
C ASN A 158 6.34 -0.26 11.41
N SER A 159 6.74 0.70 12.21
CA SER A 159 6.44 0.73 13.65
C SER A 159 5.01 1.18 13.98
N LEU A 160 4.20 1.54 12.98
CA LEU A 160 2.84 2.06 13.17
C LEU A 160 1.75 1.00 12.97
N ALA A 161 2.09 -0.23 12.54
CA ALA A 161 1.12 -1.28 12.32
C ALA A 161 0.48 -1.71 13.63
N GLU A 162 -0.84 -1.52 13.74
CA GLU A 162 -1.64 -1.82 14.94
C GLU A 162 -2.74 -2.87 14.70
N LEU A 163 -3.16 -3.04 13.44
CA LEU A 163 -4.23 -3.95 13.03
C LEU A 163 -3.80 -4.77 11.81
N LEU A 164 -4.03 -6.07 11.86
CA LEU A 164 -3.93 -6.98 10.71
C LEU A 164 -5.30 -7.59 10.41
N ILE A 165 -5.74 -7.50 9.16
CA ILE A 165 -6.90 -8.23 8.62
C ILE A 165 -6.38 -9.24 7.60
N ILE A 166 -6.72 -10.51 7.78
CA ILE A 166 -6.20 -11.61 6.96
C ILE A 166 -7.21 -12.76 6.86
N PRO A 167 -7.34 -13.43 5.71
CA PRO A 167 -8.05 -14.71 5.66
C PRO A 167 -7.27 -15.80 6.38
N ASN A 168 -7.93 -16.91 6.72
CA ASN A 168 -7.31 -18.07 7.39
C ASN A 168 -7.70 -19.35 6.64
N GLU A 169 -7.32 -19.45 5.37
CA GLU A 169 -7.71 -20.57 4.50
C GLU A 169 -6.55 -21.55 4.24
N ASN A 170 -5.31 -21.12 4.43
CA ASN A 170 -4.12 -21.95 4.17
C ASN A 170 -3.01 -21.81 5.23
N LYS A 171 -2.00 -22.70 5.13
CA LYS A 171 -0.88 -22.80 6.08
C LYS A 171 0.01 -21.55 6.12
N ASP A 172 0.15 -20.85 5.00
CA ASP A 172 1.03 -19.68 4.92
C ASP A 172 0.38 -18.45 5.57
N GLU A 173 -0.96 -18.38 5.58
CA GLU A 173 -1.71 -17.37 6.35
C GLU A 173 -1.57 -17.58 7.84
N LYS A 174 -1.62 -18.85 8.32
CA LYS A 174 -1.33 -19.19 9.73
C LYS A 174 0.07 -18.75 10.13
N PHE A 175 1.05 -18.92 9.26
CA PHE A 175 2.41 -18.43 9.52
C PHE A 175 2.45 -16.91 9.67
N ILE A 176 1.74 -16.17 8.81
CA ILE A 176 1.68 -14.70 8.87
C ILE A 176 1.05 -14.25 10.19
N ILE A 177 -0.06 -14.88 10.62
CA ILE A 177 -0.73 -14.60 11.90
C ILE A 177 0.24 -14.80 13.07
N ASN A 178 0.97 -15.92 13.10
CA ASN A 178 1.96 -16.18 14.14
C ASN A 178 3.11 -15.17 14.15
N LYS A 179 3.55 -14.74 12.94
CA LYS A 179 4.58 -13.71 12.81
C LYS A 179 4.08 -12.33 13.28
N ALA A 180 2.84 -11.99 13.01
CA ALA A 180 2.21 -10.74 13.47
C ALA A 180 2.14 -10.71 15.01
N LYS A 181 1.72 -11.79 15.65
CA LYS A 181 1.73 -11.93 17.12
C LYS A 181 3.13 -11.76 17.69
N LYS A 182 4.14 -12.36 17.07
CA LYS A 182 5.56 -12.21 17.49
C LYS A 182 6.05 -10.75 17.37
N TYR A 183 5.46 -9.96 16.50
CA TYR A 183 5.75 -8.54 16.34
C TYR A 183 4.84 -7.63 17.18
N ASN A 184 4.11 -8.21 18.16
CA ASN A 184 3.21 -7.50 19.07
C ASN A 184 2.02 -6.82 18.37
N ILE A 185 1.59 -7.33 17.22
CA ILE A 185 0.32 -6.93 16.62
C ILE A 185 -0.77 -7.79 17.29
N ASN A 186 -1.42 -7.22 18.30
CA ASN A 186 -2.42 -7.94 19.10
C ASN A 186 -3.83 -7.84 18.49
N ASN A 187 -4.07 -6.84 17.65
CA ASN A 187 -5.35 -6.67 17.00
C ASN A 187 -5.32 -7.35 15.62
N ILE A 188 -5.76 -8.61 15.56
CA ILE A 188 -5.80 -9.43 14.34
C ILE A 188 -7.23 -9.84 14.09
N ILE A 189 -7.79 -9.47 12.93
CA ILE A 189 -9.11 -9.89 12.47
C ILE A 189 -8.94 -10.96 11.41
N ILE A 190 -9.44 -12.15 11.71
CA ILE A 190 -9.40 -13.30 10.82
C ILE A 190 -10.74 -13.44 10.09
N ILE A 191 -10.70 -13.45 8.77
CA ILE A 191 -11.89 -13.62 7.91
C ILE A 191 -11.84 -15.00 7.26
N GLY A 192 -12.93 -15.75 7.27
CA GLY A 192 -12.95 -17.06 6.60
C GLY A 192 -14.15 -17.91 6.91
N ARG A 193 -14.10 -19.17 6.45
CA ARG A 193 -15.17 -20.17 6.66
C ARG A 193 -14.96 -21.00 7.91
N SER A 194 -13.78 -20.97 8.50
CA SER A 194 -13.45 -21.79 9.67
C SER A 194 -14.20 -21.31 10.92
N LEU A 195 -14.40 -22.23 11.89
CA LEU A 195 -15.03 -21.90 13.18
C LEU A 195 -14.22 -20.86 13.98
N ASN A 196 -12.92 -20.77 13.72
CA ASN A 196 -12.00 -19.87 14.40
C ASN A 196 -11.84 -18.51 13.69
N SER A 197 -12.71 -18.19 12.73
CA SER A 197 -12.72 -16.87 12.08
C SER A 197 -13.54 -15.88 12.90
N ASP A 198 -13.00 -14.67 13.08
CA ASP A 198 -13.71 -13.57 13.76
C ASP A 198 -14.90 -13.10 12.91
N ILE A 199 -14.70 -13.06 11.57
CA ILE A 199 -15.76 -12.79 10.61
C ILE A 199 -15.98 -14.05 9.77
N LYS A 200 -17.15 -14.66 9.90
CA LYS A 200 -17.49 -15.90 9.20
C LYS A 200 -18.21 -15.64 7.88
N ILE A 201 -17.71 -16.29 6.83
CA ILE A 201 -18.41 -16.37 5.54
C ILE A 201 -19.36 -17.57 5.59
N LEU A 202 -20.65 -17.33 5.80
CA LEU A 202 -21.66 -18.40 5.96
C LEU A 202 -22.04 -19.04 4.61
N SER A 203 -22.25 -18.22 3.56
CA SER A 203 -22.54 -18.70 2.22
C SER A 203 -22.11 -17.70 1.15
N LEU A 204 -21.68 -18.20 0.00
CA LEU A 204 -21.51 -17.43 -1.22
C LEU A 204 -22.60 -17.86 -2.20
N LYS A 205 -23.59 -16.99 -2.45
CA LYS A 205 -24.54 -17.20 -3.55
C LYS A 205 -23.96 -16.59 -4.81
N ASN A 206 -23.61 -17.44 -5.79
CA ASN A 206 -23.35 -16.95 -7.14
C ASN A 206 -24.69 -16.47 -7.72
N ARG A 207 -24.89 -15.18 -7.86
CA ARG A 207 -25.96 -14.65 -8.70
C ARG A 207 -25.56 -14.91 -10.16
N LYS A 208 -26.02 -16.05 -10.71
CA LYS A 208 -25.96 -16.30 -12.15
C LYS A 208 -27.11 -15.60 -12.91
N ASP A 209 -28.05 -14.97 -12.21
CA ASP A 209 -29.23 -14.36 -12.78
C ASP A 209 -29.40 -12.92 -12.25
N LEU A 210 -28.77 -12.00 -12.93
CA LEU A 210 -29.14 -10.58 -13.06
C LEU A 210 -28.60 -10.09 -14.40
#